data_80e200733e4cd7daca3b1dfbcd40f365
#
_entry.id   80e200733e4cd7daca3b1dfbcd40f365
#
_cell.length_a   1.000
_cell.length_b   1.000
_cell.length_c   1.000
_cell.angle_alpha   90.00
_cell.angle_beta   90.00
_cell.angle_gamma   90.00
#
_symmetry.space_group_name_H-M   'P 1'
#
loop_
_entity.id
_entity.type
_entity.pdbx_description
1 polymer ?
#
loop_
_entity_poly.entity_id
_entity_poly.type
_entity_poly.pdbx_seq_one_letter_code
_entity_poly.pdbx_strand_id
1 'polypeptide(L)'
;MSTAQHFQGQTALPPSRPLDTRYDPQYDPLVTPTPGAGREYAPSYWVASAGTPPPDDGPVLRDVDADVVVIGGGSTGMSAALYLAQDHGIGAVVLEANQTAWGCSSRSGGQGQNASGRLTRSQWIERWGMETAKKLDTEIRTGFENFRALTQEIDCNAFDGGHLYVAHRASKVAYLQEQTRVRRDIFGYNTRMMSTEELHENYCDERDAHAAMWEPEGVGIHPLKFTFGLMQKARALGAKVHTASPVQGWKTINGVHHLQTPGGVVRAKRVVVCTGGYTGQRMTPILKNKLLPILSNSVVTRPLTDAELKATNFKSQTFLTDTRTLRFYYRLLPDNRLQLGSRSAISGADAERPAHLKLLADAIARKFPPLAGIPIDYSWWGWVDVSHDMMPRLTRPDPTQTVWHALGYGGNGVSFSTWAGKRIAQRVAGKDQGQAVFQLPIYSSPLEYPNFFKLFRSEALAPFRRLGQHFLYKWYWMQDEL
;
A
#
# COMPACT_ATOMS: atom_id res chain seq x y z
N MET A 1 -38.06 -24.83 11.87
CA MET A 1 -38.22 -24.78 10.40
C MET A 1 -37.36 -23.66 9.90
N SER A 2 -36.20 -24.01 9.32
CA SER A 2 -35.17 -23.09 8.86
C SER A 2 -35.46 -22.75 7.41
N THR A 3 -35.73 -21.48 7.11
CA THR A 3 -35.83 -20.97 5.75
C THR A 3 -34.43 -20.80 5.19
N ALA A 4 -33.95 -21.85 4.51
CA ALA A 4 -32.80 -21.72 3.61
C ALA A 4 -33.20 -20.80 2.46
N GLN A 5 -32.73 -19.57 2.45
CA GLN A 5 -32.82 -18.71 1.27
C GLN A 5 -31.95 -19.33 0.18
N HIS A 6 -32.58 -19.98 -0.77
CA HIS A 6 -32.01 -20.35 -2.05
C HIS A 6 -31.59 -19.08 -2.79
N PHE A 7 -30.30 -18.80 -2.80
CA PHE A 7 -29.72 -17.98 -3.87
C PHE A 7 -29.84 -18.81 -5.14
N GLN A 8 -30.83 -18.51 -5.97
CA GLN A 8 -30.89 -19.03 -7.32
C GLN A 8 -29.68 -18.54 -8.07
N GLY A 9 -28.84 -19.51 -8.47
CA GLY A 9 -27.61 -19.27 -9.15
C GLY A 9 -27.81 -18.48 -10.43
N GLN A 10 -26.94 -17.54 -10.68
CA GLN A 10 -26.69 -17.15 -12.05
C GLN A 10 -26.21 -18.40 -12.80
N THR A 11 -27.08 -18.94 -13.61
CA THR A 11 -26.79 -19.93 -14.61
C THR A 11 -25.61 -19.50 -15.45
N ALA A 12 -24.75 -20.47 -15.77
CA ALA A 12 -23.66 -20.47 -16.75
C ALA A 12 -23.08 -19.09 -17.07
N LEU A 13 -21.81 -18.88 -16.69
CA LEU A 13 -21.04 -17.75 -17.19
C LEU A 13 -21.29 -17.60 -18.70
N PRO A 14 -21.56 -16.39 -19.20
CA PRO A 14 -21.59 -16.17 -20.63
C PRO A 14 -20.28 -16.67 -21.22
N PRO A 15 -20.30 -17.21 -22.47
CA PRO A 15 -19.10 -17.73 -23.12
C PRO A 15 -18.00 -16.69 -22.97
N SER A 16 -16.82 -17.14 -22.58
CA SER A 16 -15.66 -16.32 -22.24
C SER A 16 -15.48 -15.19 -23.25
N ARG A 17 -15.88 -13.98 -22.89
CA ARG A 17 -15.40 -12.81 -23.62
C ARG A 17 -13.87 -12.84 -23.56
N PRO A 18 -13.16 -12.51 -24.64
CA PRO A 18 -11.72 -12.34 -24.58
C PRO A 18 -11.38 -11.50 -23.35
N LEU A 19 -10.43 -11.97 -22.54
CA LEU A 19 -9.98 -11.23 -21.36
C LEU A 19 -9.59 -9.82 -21.84
N ASP A 20 -10.19 -8.78 -21.27
CA ASP A 20 -9.76 -7.42 -21.55
C ASP A 20 -8.45 -7.20 -20.77
N THR A 21 -7.33 -7.48 -21.46
CA THR A 21 -5.98 -7.40 -20.90
C THR A 21 -5.43 -5.98 -20.88
N ARG A 22 -6.12 -5.01 -21.49
CA ARG A 22 -5.65 -3.63 -21.53
C ARG A 22 -5.67 -3.01 -20.14
N TYR A 23 -4.65 -2.20 -19.85
CA TYR A 23 -4.66 -1.34 -18.67
C TYR A 23 -5.85 -0.38 -18.72
N ASP A 24 -6.60 -0.28 -17.61
CA ASP A 24 -7.71 0.66 -17.46
C ASP A 24 -7.28 1.83 -16.58
N PRO A 25 -6.91 2.99 -17.17
CA PRO A 25 -6.48 4.16 -16.42
C PRO A 25 -7.60 4.77 -15.58
N GLN A 26 -8.87 4.58 -15.98
CA GLN A 26 -10.04 5.16 -15.29
C GLN A 26 -10.62 4.27 -14.19
N TYR A 27 -10.05 3.09 -13.96
CA TYR A 27 -10.50 2.19 -12.90
C TYR A 27 -10.64 2.93 -11.56
N ASP A 28 -11.82 2.81 -10.93
CA ASP A 28 -12.10 3.36 -9.59
C ASP A 28 -12.79 2.28 -8.73
N PRO A 29 -12.16 1.83 -7.63
CA PRO A 29 -12.70 0.74 -6.79
C PRO A 29 -14.04 1.09 -6.12
N LEU A 30 -14.46 2.35 -6.06
CA LEU A 30 -15.78 2.72 -5.52
C LEU A 30 -16.91 2.52 -6.54
N VAL A 31 -16.62 2.54 -7.82
CA VAL A 31 -17.64 2.46 -8.89
C VAL A 31 -17.44 1.27 -9.82
N THR A 32 -16.21 0.88 -10.07
CA THR A 32 -15.89 -0.26 -10.93
C THR A 32 -16.04 -1.56 -10.14
N PRO A 33 -16.88 -2.50 -10.57
CA PRO A 33 -17.25 -3.68 -9.76
C PRO A 33 -16.09 -4.65 -9.54
N THR A 34 -15.17 -4.75 -10.49
CA THR A 34 -14.01 -5.66 -10.42
C THR A 34 -12.75 -4.97 -10.98
N PRO A 35 -11.55 -5.35 -10.52
CA PRO A 35 -10.31 -4.82 -11.07
C PRO A 35 -9.96 -5.35 -12.48
N GLY A 36 -10.85 -6.14 -13.10
CA GLY A 36 -10.63 -6.82 -14.37
C GLY A 36 -10.11 -8.24 -14.21
N ALA A 37 -9.61 -8.84 -15.29
CA ALA A 37 -9.03 -10.17 -15.31
C ALA A 37 -7.85 -10.20 -16.29
N GLY A 38 -6.63 -10.41 -15.79
CA GLY A 38 -5.43 -10.48 -16.62
C GLY A 38 -4.99 -9.16 -17.26
N ARG A 39 -5.40 -8.01 -16.71
CA ARG A 39 -5.03 -6.70 -17.24
C ARG A 39 -3.54 -6.44 -17.18
N GLU A 40 -3.06 -5.68 -18.15
CA GLU A 40 -1.70 -5.16 -18.19
C GLU A 40 -1.42 -4.23 -16.99
N TYR A 41 -0.15 -4.06 -16.67
CA TYR A 41 0.27 -3.11 -15.65
C TYR A 41 0.03 -1.66 -16.07
N ALA A 42 -0.11 -0.78 -15.09
CA ALA A 42 0.05 0.66 -15.34
C ALA A 42 1.45 0.94 -15.92
N PRO A 43 1.58 1.89 -16.87
CA PRO A 43 2.85 2.21 -17.52
C PRO A 43 3.79 2.97 -16.57
N SER A 44 4.18 2.33 -15.48
CA SER A 44 5.07 2.89 -14.47
C SER A 44 6.54 2.65 -14.80
N TYR A 45 7.42 3.47 -14.25
CA TYR A 45 8.86 3.22 -14.29
C TYR A 45 9.22 1.84 -13.74
N TRP A 46 8.51 1.39 -12.71
CA TRP A 46 8.75 0.08 -12.09
C TRP A 46 8.51 -1.07 -13.05
N VAL A 47 7.49 -0.97 -13.89
CA VAL A 47 7.21 -1.99 -14.91
C VAL A 47 8.25 -1.96 -16.02
N ALA A 48 8.64 -0.78 -16.47
CA ALA A 48 9.65 -0.62 -17.51
C ALA A 48 11.04 -1.11 -17.08
N SER A 49 11.36 -1.10 -15.78
CA SER A 49 12.70 -1.42 -15.25
C SER A 49 12.78 -2.71 -14.43
N ALA A 50 11.66 -3.43 -14.23
CA ALA A 50 11.65 -4.67 -13.45
C ALA A 50 12.26 -5.88 -14.17
N GLY A 51 12.34 -5.84 -15.50
CA GLY A 51 12.66 -7.01 -16.31
C GLY A 51 11.47 -7.97 -16.48
N THR A 52 11.75 -9.18 -16.89
CA THR A 52 10.71 -10.21 -17.12
C THR A 52 10.07 -10.66 -15.81
N PRO A 53 8.74 -10.63 -15.69
CA PRO A 53 8.05 -11.19 -14.52
C PRO A 53 8.42 -12.67 -14.31
N PRO A 54 8.66 -13.11 -13.06
CA PRO A 54 8.88 -14.51 -12.79
C PRO A 54 7.62 -15.35 -13.12
N PRO A 55 7.77 -16.63 -13.50
CA PRO A 55 6.65 -17.48 -13.87
C PRO A 55 5.71 -17.70 -12.67
N ASP A 56 4.41 -17.72 -12.94
CA ASP A 56 3.34 -18.09 -12.01
C ASP A 56 2.66 -19.41 -12.45
N ASP A 57 1.53 -19.76 -11.82
CA ASP A 57 0.78 -20.98 -12.15
C ASP A 57 -0.32 -20.73 -13.21
N GLY A 58 -0.39 -19.51 -13.78
CA GLY A 58 -1.41 -19.11 -14.76
C GLY A 58 -2.82 -19.02 -14.14
N PRO A 59 -3.84 -18.78 -14.96
CA PRO A 59 -5.21 -18.69 -14.48
C PRO A 59 -5.71 -20.04 -13.93
N VAL A 60 -6.66 -19.97 -12.99
CA VAL A 60 -7.42 -21.14 -12.57
C VAL A 60 -8.22 -21.65 -13.79
N LEU A 61 -8.03 -22.91 -14.18
CA LEU A 61 -8.66 -23.52 -15.34
C LEU A 61 -9.62 -24.69 -14.98
N ARG A 62 -9.70 -25.04 -13.69
CA ARG A 62 -10.55 -26.11 -13.14
C ARG A 62 -10.81 -25.86 -11.67
N ASP A 63 -11.72 -26.63 -11.09
CA ASP A 63 -11.94 -26.61 -9.65
C ASP A 63 -10.68 -27.00 -8.89
N VAL A 64 -10.41 -26.28 -7.78
CA VAL A 64 -9.23 -26.45 -6.91
C VAL A 64 -9.69 -26.51 -5.47
N ASP A 65 -9.13 -27.44 -4.69
CA ASP A 65 -9.28 -27.50 -3.24
C ASP A 65 -8.03 -26.99 -2.56
N ALA A 66 -8.19 -26.16 -1.52
CA ALA A 66 -7.09 -25.56 -0.79
C ALA A 66 -7.40 -25.49 0.72
N ASP A 67 -6.37 -25.61 1.56
CA ASP A 67 -6.54 -25.32 2.99
C ASP A 67 -6.68 -23.83 3.24
N VAL A 68 -5.86 -23.02 2.57
CA VAL A 68 -5.87 -21.57 2.67
C VAL A 68 -5.84 -20.94 1.28
N VAL A 69 -6.75 -19.99 1.05
CA VAL A 69 -6.70 -19.11 -0.12
C VAL A 69 -6.34 -17.68 0.32
N VAL A 70 -5.42 -17.07 -0.39
CA VAL A 70 -5.07 -15.65 -0.26
C VAL A 70 -5.60 -14.90 -1.48
N ILE A 71 -6.47 -13.92 -1.29
CA ILE A 71 -7.00 -13.07 -2.37
C ILE A 71 -6.18 -11.79 -2.46
N GLY A 72 -5.50 -11.60 -3.58
CA GLY A 72 -4.62 -10.47 -3.88
C GLY A 72 -3.14 -10.85 -3.89
N GLY A 73 -2.50 -10.71 -5.04
CA GLY A 73 -1.10 -11.06 -5.31
C GLY A 73 -0.12 -9.89 -5.09
N GLY A 74 -0.46 -8.94 -4.22
CA GLY A 74 0.44 -7.85 -3.81
C GLY A 74 1.42 -8.27 -2.69
N SER A 75 2.25 -7.34 -2.22
CA SER A 75 3.27 -7.60 -1.19
C SER A 75 2.70 -8.26 0.07
N THR A 76 1.51 -7.86 0.54
CA THR A 76 0.86 -8.48 1.71
C THR A 76 0.48 -9.93 1.44
N GLY A 77 -0.18 -10.19 0.30
CA GLY A 77 -0.64 -11.55 -0.03
C GLY A 77 0.51 -12.51 -0.28
N MET A 78 1.55 -12.05 -1.00
CA MET A 78 2.76 -12.86 -1.23
C MET A 78 3.50 -13.14 0.07
N SER A 79 3.58 -12.17 0.98
CA SER A 79 4.16 -12.39 2.31
C SER A 79 3.31 -13.32 3.17
N ALA A 80 1.98 -13.23 3.10
CA ALA A 80 1.10 -14.17 3.79
C ALA A 80 1.33 -15.60 3.29
N ALA A 81 1.39 -15.81 1.98
CA ALA A 81 1.68 -17.12 1.39
C ALA A 81 3.09 -17.64 1.77
N LEU A 82 4.09 -16.75 1.73
CA LEU A 82 5.46 -17.06 2.16
C LEU A 82 5.48 -17.58 3.61
N TYR A 83 4.95 -16.80 4.54
CA TYR A 83 5.02 -17.14 5.97
C TYR A 83 4.06 -18.26 6.38
N LEU A 84 2.94 -18.48 5.67
CA LEU A 84 2.13 -19.68 5.84
C LEU A 84 2.94 -20.94 5.55
N ALA A 85 3.72 -20.93 4.45
CA ALA A 85 4.56 -22.06 4.09
C ALA A 85 5.80 -22.18 5.01
N GLN A 86 6.54 -21.08 5.18
CA GLN A 86 7.81 -21.08 5.91
C GLN A 86 7.65 -21.36 7.41
N ASP A 87 6.72 -20.68 8.07
CA ASP A 87 6.61 -20.70 9.53
C ASP A 87 5.60 -21.77 10.02
N HIS A 88 4.70 -22.22 9.14
CA HIS A 88 3.58 -23.11 9.53
C HIS A 88 3.39 -24.34 8.65
N GLY A 89 4.18 -24.52 7.58
CA GLY A 89 4.06 -25.67 6.69
C GLY A 89 2.74 -25.73 5.90
N ILE A 90 2.07 -24.58 5.72
CA ILE A 90 0.75 -24.50 5.05
C ILE A 90 0.95 -23.92 3.64
N GLY A 91 0.78 -24.77 2.63
CA GLY A 91 0.74 -24.32 1.24
C GLY A 91 -0.52 -23.52 0.95
N ALA A 92 -0.37 -22.28 0.51
CA ALA A 92 -1.50 -21.43 0.15
C ALA A 92 -1.71 -21.36 -1.37
N VAL A 93 -2.97 -21.15 -1.79
CA VAL A 93 -3.34 -20.77 -3.15
C VAL A 93 -3.60 -19.26 -3.16
N VAL A 94 -2.82 -18.52 -3.94
CA VAL A 94 -3.00 -17.08 -4.13
C VAL A 94 -3.82 -16.85 -5.40
N LEU A 95 -4.91 -16.08 -5.28
CA LEU A 95 -5.75 -15.65 -6.40
C LEU A 95 -5.52 -14.16 -6.66
N GLU A 96 -4.94 -13.84 -7.82
CA GLU A 96 -4.72 -12.48 -8.27
C GLU A 96 -5.58 -12.20 -9.51
N ALA A 97 -6.28 -11.09 -9.49
CA ALA A 97 -7.18 -10.75 -10.57
C ALA A 97 -6.45 -10.47 -11.89
N ASN A 98 -5.30 -9.86 -11.81
CA ASN A 98 -4.51 -9.43 -12.97
C ASN A 98 -3.13 -10.10 -12.96
N GLN A 99 -2.07 -9.31 -13.02
CA GLN A 99 -0.68 -9.76 -12.92
C GLN A 99 -0.21 -9.70 -11.46
N THR A 100 0.78 -10.49 -11.06
CA THR A 100 1.38 -10.38 -9.72
C THR A 100 1.81 -8.94 -9.43
N ALA A 101 1.42 -8.42 -8.26
CA ALA A 101 1.69 -7.04 -7.85
C ALA A 101 1.00 -5.94 -8.68
N TRP A 102 0.02 -6.27 -9.52
CA TRP A 102 -0.65 -5.32 -10.41
C TRP A 102 -1.20 -4.07 -9.71
N GLY A 103 -1.62 -4.19 -8.47
CA GLY A 103 -2.18 -3.10 -7.68
C GLY A 103 -1.12 -2.11 -7.16
N CYS A 104 -1.22 -1.72 -5.89
CA CYS A 104 -0.33 -0.74 -5.25
C CYS A 104 1.16 -1.16 -5.25
N SER A 105 1.45 -2.46 -5.24
CA SER A 105 2.81 -3.02 -5.16
C SER A 105 3.67 -2.75 -6.40
N SER A 106 3.08 -2.43 -7.56
CA SER A 106 3.80 -1.96 -8.76
C SER A 106 3.66 -0.45 -9.00
N ARG A 107 3.08 0.29 -8.07
CA ARG A 107 2.75 1.72 -8.27
C ARG A 107 3.21 2.63 -7.14
N SER A 108 3.62 2.07 -6.00
CA SER A 108 4.07 2.83 -4.83
C SER A 108 5.40 3.56 -5.10
N GLY A 109 5.76 4.52 -4.24
CA GLY A 109 7.06 5.21 -4.31
C GLY A 109 8.26 4.34 -3.95
N GLY A 110 8.06 3.09 -3.51
CA GLY A 110 9.12 2.21 -3.08
C GLY A 110 9.86 2.70 -1.84
N GLN A 111 9.20 3.47 -0.97
CA GLN A 111 9.79 4.07 0.23
C GLN A 111 9.34 3.30 1.47
N GLY A 112 10.18 2.42 1.97
CA GLY A 112 9.96 1.66 3.19
C GLY A 112 10.37 2.46 4.42
N GLN A 113 9.38 2.92 5.19
CA GLN A 113 9.57 3.69 6.43
C GLN A 113 9.28 2.81 7.65
N ASN A 114 9.87 3.15 8.80
CA ASN A 114 9.47 2.60 10.09
C ASN A 114 8.15 3.25 10.56
N ALA A 115 7.10 2.97 9.82
CA ALA A 115 5.76 3.50 10.03
C ALA A 115 4.70 2.55 9.50
N SER A 116 3.49 2.65 10.04
CA SER A 116 2.30 2.01 9.49
C SER A 116 1.09 2.89 9.75
N GLY A 117 0.21 3.03 8.76
CA GLY A 117 -0.88 4.00 8.82
C GLY A 117 -0.40 5.45 8.72
N ARG A 118 -1.23 6.38 9.20
CA ARG A 118 -1.00 7.84 9.05
C ARG A 118 -0.84 8.58 10.36
N LEU A 119 -1.10 7.92 11.49
CA LEU A 119 -0.99 8.54 12.80
C LEU A 119 0.46 8.65 13.24
N THR A 120 0.79 9.77 13.88
CA THR A 120 2.09 9.96 14.55
C THR A 120 2.12 9.22 15.88
N ARG A 121 3.31 9.01 16.41
CA ARG A 121 3.50 8.41 17.76
C ARG A 121 2.84 9.21 18.87
N SER A 122 2.85 10.55 18.78
CA SER A 122 2.13 11.43 19.71
C SER A 122 0.62 11.15 19.67
N GLN A 123 0.04 10.97 18.49
CA GLN A 123 -1.37 10.62 18.33
C GLN A 123 -1.70 9.19 18.82
N TRP A 124 -0.74 8.26 18.78
CA TRP A 124 -0.92 6.94 19.40
C TRP A 124 -0.99 7.06 20.92
N ILE A 125 -0.11 7.88 21.53
CA ILE A 125 -0.14 8.15 22.99
C ILE A 125 -1.47 8.78 23.39
N GLU A 126 -1.91 9.79 22.65
CA GLU A 126 -3.19 10.47 22.89
C GLU A 126 -4.38 9.51 22.81
N ARG A 127 -4.42 8.62 21.80
CA ARG A 127 -5.57 7.73 21.57
C ARG A 127 -5.61 6.50 22.45
N TRP A 128 -4.46 5.92 22.76
CA TRP A 128 -4.39 4.58 23.37
C TRP A 128 -3.51 4.52 24.62
N GLY A 129 -2.95 5.64 25.03
CA GLY A 129 -2.06 5.73 26.19
C GLY A 129 -0.63 5.28 25.86
N MET A 130 0.29 5.64 26.74
CA MET A 130 1.74 5.46 26.58
C MET A 130 2.12 3.98 26.44
N GLU A 131 1.54 3.11 27.26
CA GLU A 131 1.88 1.68 27.24
C GLU A 131 1.51 1.02 25.88
N THR A 132 0.28 1.25 25.41
CA THR A 132 -0.18 0.73 24.12
C THR A 132 0.64 1.32 22.98
N ALA A 133 0.96 2.62 23.02
CA ALA A 133 1.77 3.28 22.00
C ALA A 133 3.18 2.67 21.91
N LYS A 134 3.82 2.36 23.04
CA LYS A 134 5.14 1.68 23.06
C LYS A 134 5.08 0.26 22.51
N LYS A 135 4.05 -0.51 22.86
CA LYS A 135 3.84 -1.86 22.29
C LYS A 135 3.59 -1.81 20.78
N LEU A 136 2.79 -0.84 20.33
CA LEU A 136 2.53 -0.62 18.91
C LEU A 136 3.79 -0.21 18.14
N ASP A 137 4.61 0.66 18.74
CA ASP A 137 5.91 1.05 18.16
C ASP A 137 6.85 -0.14 18.04
N THR A 138 6.96 -0.97 19.08
CA THR A 138 7.75 -2.21 19.05
C THR A 138 7.31 -3.13 17.92
N GLU A 139 6.00 -3.29 17.74
CA GLU A 139 5.42 -4.13 16.67
C GLU A 139 5.74 -3.59 15.28
N ILE A 140 5.63 -2.27 15.07
CA ILE A 140 5.92 -1.63 13.78
C ILE A 140 7.43 -1.65 13.51
N ARG A 141 8.28 -1.43 14.51
CA ARG A 141 9.73 -1.51 14.41
C ARG A 141 10.17 -2.93 14.02
N THR A 142 9.63 -3.95 14.70
CA THR A 142 9.89 -5.35 14.34
C THR A 142 9.49 -5.66 12.91
N GLY A 143 8.36 -5.10 12.46
CA GLY A 143 7.91 -5.21 11.08
C GLY A 143 8.86 -4.54 10.09
N PHE A 144 9.42 -3.40 10.45
CA PHE A 144 10.42 -2.71 9.64
C PHE A 144 11.73 -3.51 9.54
N GLU A 145 12.22 -4.08 10.65
CA GLU A 145 13.44 -4.92 10.62
C GLU A 145 13.22 -6.21 9.81
N ASN A 146 12.03 -6.81 9.88
CA ASN A 146 11.68 -7.94 9.00
C ASN A 146 11.70 -7.53 7.51
N PHE A 147 11.20 -6.35 7.18
CA PHE A 147 11.26 -5.82 5.82
C PHE A 147 12.70 -5.56 5.39
N ARG A 148 13.52 -4.90 6.24
CA ARG A 148 14.95 -4.64 5.99
C ARG A 148 15.71 -5.95 5.72
N ALA A 149 15.48 -6.99 6.52
CA ALA A 149 16.08 -8.30 6.30
C ALA A 149 15.70 -8.89 4.93
N LEU A 150 14.41 -8.83 4.56
CA LEU A 150 13.97 -9.33 3.25
C LEU A 150 14.59 -8.54 2.08
N THR A 151 14.90 -7.26 2.24
CA THR A 151 15.57 -6.47 1.19
C THR A 151 17.05 -6.85 1.00
N GLN A 152 17.66 -7.56 1.95
CA GLN A 152 19.00 -8.12 1.79
C GLN A 152 18.98 -9.47 1.06
N GLU A 153 17.85 -10.18 1.08
CA GLU A 153 17.67 -11.48 0.46
C GLU A 153 17.08 -11.41 -0.96
N ILE A 154 16.41 -10.32 -1.28
CA ILE A 154 15.70 -10.09 -2.55
C ILE A 154 16.40 -8.98 -3.33
N ASP A 155 16.86 -9.28 -4.56
CA ASP A 155 17.37 -8.24 -5.46
C ASP A 155 16.25 -7.28 -5.88
N CYS A 156 16.16 -6.17 -5.18
CA CYS A 156 15.15 -5.13 -5.39
C CYS A 156 15.74 -3.72 -5.44
N ASN A 157 17.00 -3.58 -5.82
CA ASN A 157 17.70 -2.29 -5.84
C ASN A 157 17.54 -1.54 -4.50
N ALA A 158 17.69 -2.26 -3.38
CA ALA A 158 17.51 -1.69 -2.06
C ALA A 158 18.62 -0.67 -1.73
N PHE A 159 18.22 0.45 -1.16
CA PHE A 159 19.13 1.47 -0.63
C PHE A 159 18.72 1.80 0.82
N ASP A 160 19.51 1.30 1.78
CA ASP A 160 19.31 1.52 3.22
C ASP A 160 20.02 2.81 3.65
N GLY A 161 19.45 3.95 3.30
CA GLY A 161 20.03 5.29 3.51
C GLY A 161 19.23 6.18 4.45
N GLY A 162 18.26 5.62 5.17
CA GLY A 162 17.39 6.40 6.05
C GLY A 162 16.32 7.17 5.28
N HIS A 163 15.65 8.05 6.00
CA HIS A 163 14.55 8.90 5.54
C HIS A 163 14.73 10.34 6.03
N LEU A 164 14.48 11.30 5.16
CA LEU A 164 14.44 12.72 5.48
C LEU A 164 12.99 13.23 5.45
N TYR A 165 12.55 13.78 6.58
CA TYR A 165 11.25 14.44 6.67
C TYR A 165 11.45 15.95 6.68
N VAL A 166 11.04 16.63 5.62
CA VAL A 166 11.42 18.02 5.32
C VAL A 166 10.31 18.99 5.71
N ALA A 167 10.64 20.03 6.47
CA ALA A 167 9.74 21.15 6.73
C ALA A 167 9.63 22.04 5.47
N HIS A 168 8.51 21.97 4.75
CA HIS A 168 8.28 22.74 3.54
C HIS A 168 8.04 24.26 3.78
N ARG A 169 7.95 24.68 5.04
CA ARG A 169 7.85 26.08 5.46
C ARG A 169 8.30 26.25 6.90
N ALA A 170 8.72 27.47 7.27
CA ALA A 170 9.27 27.78 8.59
C ALA A 170 8.34 27.38 9.75
N SER A 171 7.03 27.59 9.59
CA SER A 171 6.02 27.23 10.62
C SER A 171 5.93 25.72 10.93
N LYS A 172 6.50 24.86 10.07
CA LYS A 172 6.53 23.40 10.28
C LYS A 172 7.80 22.90 10.97
N VAL A 173 8.78 23.76 11.20
CA VAL A 173 10.03 23.39 11.90
C VAL A 173 9.74 22.95 13.33
N ALA A 174 8.96 23.72 14.08
CA ALA A 174 8.57 23.36 15.44
C ALA A 174 7.84 22.00 15.53
N TYR A 175 6.99 21.70 14.54
CA TYR A 175 6.37 20.38 14.43
C TYR A 175 7.40 19.27 14.28
N LEU A 176 8.41 19.42 13.40
CA LEU A 176 9.47 18.41 13.25
C LEU A 176 10.35 18.28 14.49
N GLN A 177 10.64 19.38 15.17
CA GLN A 177 11.37 19.37 16.44
C GLN A 177 10.62 18.51 17.49
N GLU A 178 9.33 18.70 17.62
CA GLU A 178 8.50 17.89 18.53
C GLU A 178 8.45 16.41 18.11
N GLN A 179 8.30 16.11 16.80
CA GLN A 179 8.36 14.73 16.33
C GLN A 179 9.73 14.08 16.61
N THR A 180 10.82 14.83 16.44
CA THR A 180 12.17 14.38 16.76
C THR A 180 12.30 14.09 18.26
N ARG A 181 11.85 15.02 19.12
CA ARG A 181 11.86 14.86 20.57
C ARG A 181 11.10 13.61 21.02
N VAL A 182 9.87 13.46 20.55
CA VAL A 182 9.02 12.30 20.90
C VAL A 182 9.69 10.99 20.48
N ARG A 183 10.21 10.91 19.26
CA ARG A 183 10.88 9.70 18.76
C ARG A 183 12.13 9.38 19.56
N ARG A 184 12.99 10.37 19.82
CA ARG A 184 14.24 10.19 20.53
C ARG A 184 14.01 9.89 22.01
N ASP A 185 13.27 10.76 22.72
CA ASP A 185 13.22 10.76 24.19
C ASP A 185 12.22 9.72 24.74
N ILE A 186 11.15 9.42 24.00
CA ILE A 186 10.12 8.47 24.43
C ILE A 186 10.31 7.07 23.84
N PHE A 187 10.70 7.00 22.57
CA PHE A 187 10.78 5.73 21.84
C PHE A 187 12.21 5.27 21.54
N GLY A 188 13.23 6.07 21.91
CA GLY A 188 14.64 5.66 21.83
C GLY A 188 15.21 5.58 20.42
N TYR A 189 14.69 6.37 19.47
CA TYR A 189 15.22 6.43 18.10
C TYR A 189 16.43 7.35 17.99
N ASN A 190 17.38 7.00 17.12
CA ASN A 190 18.50 7.87 16.74
C ASN A 190 18.06 8.89 15.69
N THR A 191 17.02 9.64 15.99
CA THR A 191 16.44 10.66 15.11
C THR A 191 16.97 12.03 15.50
N ARG A 192 17.35 12.86 14.53
CA ARG A 192 17.88 14.20 14.78
C ARG A 192 17.33 15.23 13.81
N MET A 193 17.31 16.48 14.26
CA MET A 193 17.07 17.62 13.38
C MET A 193 18.32 17.90 12.58
N MET A 194 18.10 18.45 11.39
CA MET A 194 19.12 18.84 10.41
C MET A 194 18.77 20.24 9.90
N SER A 195 19.75 21.13 9.83
CA SER A 195 19.57 22.43 9.21
C SER A 195 19.46 22.34 7.69
N THR A 196 19.06 23.42 7.04
CA THR A 196 19.02 23.50 5.58
C THR A 196 20.41 23.38 4.98
N GLU A 197 21.42 24.00 5.62
CA GLU A 197 22.82 23.93 5.20
C GLU A 197 23.33 22.50 5.25
N GLU A 198 23.05 21.77 6.35
CA GLU A 198 23.44 20.37 6.50
C GLU A 198 22.73 19.45 5.48
N LEU A 199 21.45 19.73 5.17
CA LEU A 199 20.69 19.03 4.12
C LEU A 199 21.37 19.22 2.76
N HIS A 200 21.73 20.45 2.42
CA HIS A 200 22.40 20.80 1.16
C HIS A 200 23.81 20.20 1.10
N GLU A 201 24.55 20.24 2.20
CA GLU A 201 25.90 19.69 2.27
C GLU A 201 25.93 18.16 2.09
N ASN A 202 24.96 17.43 2.63
CA ASN A 202 25.04 15.97 2.74
C ASN A 202 24.09 15.19 1.82
N TYR A 203 23.02 15.82 1.28
CA TYR A 203 21.98 15.08 0.54
C TYR A 203 21.60 15.72 -0.80
N CYS A 204 21.06 16.94 -0.82
CA CYS A 204 20.64 17.62 -2.04
C CYS A 204 20.25 19.08 -1.78
N ASP A 205 20.35 19.91 -2.83
CA ASP A 205 20.02 21.35 -2.82
C ASP A 205 18.52 21.57 -2.96
N GLU A 206 17.71 21.08 -2.00
CA GLU A 206 16.27 21.33 -2.00
C GLU A 206 15.95 22.75 -1.55
N ARG A 207 15.32 23.54 -2.41
CA ARG A 207 15.01 24.96 -2.17
C ARG A 207 13.68 25.22 -1.45
N ASP A 208 12.84 24.20 -1.31
CA ASP A 208 11.55 24.27 -0.56
C ASP A 208 11.71 23.78 0.89
N ALA A 209 12.97 23.61 1.37
CA ALA A 209 13.29 23.11 2.70
C ALA A 209 13.63 24.25 3.67
N HIS A 210 13.08 24.19 4.89
CA HIS A 210 13.40 25.07 6.01
C HIS A 210 14.14 24.36 7.15
N ALA A 211 14.05 23.07 7.22
CA ALA A 211 14.79 22.14 8.09
C ALA A 211 14.39 20.71 7.68
N ALA A 212 15.13 19.72 8.17
CA ALA A 212 14.76 18.33 8.02
C ALA A 212 14.87 17.56 9.36
N MET A 213 14.12 16.48 9.49
CA MET A 213 14.33 15.45 10.48
C MET A 213 14.90 14.23 9.78
N TRP A 214 16.05 13.75 10.21
CA TRP A 214 16.66 12.52 9.72
C TRP A 214 16.30 11.33 10.60
N GLU A 215 15.91 10.24 9.97
CA GLU A 215 15.59 8.96 10.58
C GLU A 215 16.43 7.86 9.93
N PRO A 216 17.18 7.05 10.69
CA PRO A 216 17.99 5.97 10.11
C PRO A 216 17.14 4.80 9.57
N GLU A 217 15.88 4.67 10.04
CA GLU A 217 14.99 3.60 9.64
C GLU A 217 14.24 3.96 8.34
N GLY A 218 14.94 3.81 7.21
CA GLY A 218 14.36 4.05 5.89
C GLY A 218 15.09 3.29 4.80
N VAL A 219 14.38 2.46 4.04
CA VAL A 219 14.93 1.70 2.90
C VAL A 219 14.15 1.99 1.64
N GLY A 220 14.83 2.57 0.64
CA GLY A 220 14.29 2.72 -0.71
C GLY A 220 14.41 1.40 -1.47
N ILE A 221 13.36 0.99 -2.19
CA ILE A 221 13.36 -0.26 -2.98
C ILE A 221 12.75 -0.05 -4.37
N HIS A 222 12.95 -1.03 -5.25
CA HIS A 222 12.15 -1.24 -6.44
C HIS A 222 10.95 -2.15 -6.08
N PRO A 223 9.73 -1.59 -5.89
CA PRO A 223 8.65 -2.31 -5.22
C PRO A 223 8.13 -3.50 -6.03
N LEU A 224 8.19 -3.46 -7.37
CA LEU A 224 7.77 -4.57 -8.21
C LEU A 224 8.76 -5.74 -8.14
N LYS A 225 10.07 -5.48 -8.24
CA LYS A 225 11.10 -6.52 -8.06
C LYS A 225 11.01 -7.15 -6.68
N PHE A 226 10.79 -6.34 -5.64
CA PHE A 226 10.62 -6.84 -4.28
C PHE A 226 9.43 -7.81 -4.16
N THR A 227 8.28 -7.46 -4.74
CA THR A 227 7.10 -8.33 -4.71
C THR A 227 7.30 -9.60 -5.57
N PHE A 228 8.01 -9.51 -6.69
CA PHE A 228 8.42 -10.67 -7.46
C PHE A 228 9.30 -11.63 -6.67
N GLY A 229 10.26 -11.11 -5.92
CA GLY A 229 11.09 -11.92 -5.03
C GLY A 229 10.29 -12.60 -3.92
N LEU A 230 9.32 -11.91 -3.32
CA LEU A 230 8.39 -12.52 -2.35
C LEU A 230 7.61 -13.68 -2.98
N MET A 231 7.09 -13.50 -4.20
CA MET A 231 6.39 -14.56 -4.95
C MET A 231 7.32 -15.76 -5.20
N GLN A 232 8.53 -15.54 -5.68
CA GLN A 232 9.51 -16.61 -5.93
C GLN A 232 9.80 -17.40 -4.65
N LYS A 233 10.04 -16.71 -3.53
CA LYS A 233 10.25 -17.35 -2.22
C LYS A 233 9.04 -18.17 -1.77
N ALA A 234 7.82 -17.63 -1.90
CA ALA A 234 6.60 -18.32 -1.53
C ALA A 234 6.38 -19.58 -2.40
N ARG A 235 6.58 -19.46 -3.73
CA ARG A 235 6.43 -20.59 -4.66
C ARG A 235 7.49 -21.67 -4.44
N ALA A 236 8.71 -21.31 -4.12
CA ALA A 236 9.77 -22.27 -3.77
C ALA A 236 9.39 -23.13 -2.56
N LEU A 237 8.54 -22.64 -1.68
CA LEU A 237 7.98 -23.34 -0.52
C LEU A 237 6.61 -23.99 -0.78
N GLY A 238 6.16 -24.06 -2.04
CA GLY A 238 4.97 -24.78 -2.45
C GLY A 238 3.69 -23.95 -2.57
N ALA A 239 3.73 -22.63 -2.37
CA ALA A 239 2.56 -21.79 -2.68
C ALA A 239 2.24 -21.82 -4.17
N LYS A 240 0.94 -21.80 -4.52
CA LYS A 240 0.44 -21.68 -5.88
C LYS A 240 -0.05 -20.26 -6.11
N VAL A 241 0.32 -19.66 -7.25
CA VAL A 241 -0.04 -18.28 -7.58
C VAL A 241 -0.77 -18.27 -8.92
N HIS A 242 -2.08 -18.04 -8.86
CA HIS A 242 -2.93 -17.96 -10.02
C HIS A 242 -3.24 -16.50 -10.36
N THR A 243 -2.62 -16.00 -11.42
CA THR A 243 -2.92 -14.70 -12.03
C THR A 243 -4.14 -14.80 -12.96
N ALA A 244 -4.68 -13.67 -13.43
CA ALA A 244 -5.90 -13.60 -14.23
C ALA A 244 -7.09 -14.37 -13.62
N SER A 245 -7.15 -14.48 -12.30
CA SER A 245 -8.11 -15.28 -11.53
C SER A 245 -8.89 -14.43 -10.52
N PRO A 246 -9.66 -13.41 -10.98
CA PRO A 246 -10.47 -12.59 -10.09
C PRO A 246 -11.54 -13.43 -9.38
N VAL A 247 -11.73 -13.17 -8.10
CA VAL A 247 -12.86 -13.71 -7.36
C VAL A 247 -14.11 -12.93 -7.74
N GLN A 248 -15.00 -13.55 -8.50
CA GLN A 248 -16.23 -12.95 -9.02
C GLN A 248 -17.47 -13.27 -8.19
N GLY A 249 -17.42 -14.33 -7.40
CA GLY A 249 -18.47 -14.75 -6.50
C GLY A 249 -17.92 -15.52 -5.31
N TRP A 250 -18.63 -15.45 -4.20
CA TRP A 250 -18.21 -16.07 -2.94
C TRP A 250 -19.42 -16.63 -2.20
N LYS A 251 -19.39 -17.92 -1.85
CA LYS A 251 -20.38 -18.60 -1.02
C LYS A 251 -19.65 -19.38 0.08
N THR A 252 -20.28 -19.52 1.23
CA THR A 252 -19.81 -20.43 2.28
C THR A 252 -20.84 -21.57 2.42
N ILE A 253 -20.43 -22.80 2.22
CA ILE A 253 -21.26 -23.99 2.30
C ILE A 253 -20.61 -24.94 3.29
N ASN A 254 -21.32 -25.29 4.37
CA ASN A 254 -20.83 -26.17 5.43
C ASN A 254 -19.43 -25.78 5.96
N GLY A 255 -19.18 -24.46 6.12
CA GLY A 255 -17.91 -23.94 6.63
C GLY A 255 -16.78 -23.89 5.58
N VAL A 256 -17.01 -24.33 4.34
CA VAL A 256 -16.06 -24.23 3.23
C VAL A 256 -16.42 -23.04 2.35
N HIS A 257 -15.42 -22.21 2.04
CA HIS A 257 -15.57 -21.06 1.16
C HIS A 257 -15.41 -21.48 -0.30
N HIS A 258 -16.41 -21.20 -1.11
CA HIS A 258 -16.43 -21.44 -2.55
C HIS A 258 -16.20 -20.12 -3.26
N LEU A 259 -15.00 -19.91 -3.80
CA LEU A 259 -14.57 -18.72 -4.49
C LEU A 259 -14.65 -18.97 -5.99
N GLN A 260 -15.58 -18.29 -6.66
CA GLN A 260 -15.78 -18.46 -8.10
C GLN A 260 -14.80 -17.57 -8.87
N THR A 261 -14.06 -18.19 -9.77
CA THR A 261 -13.19 -17.55 -10.75
C THR A 261 -13.71 -17.79 -12.18
N PRO A 262 -13.20 -17.11 -13.20
CA PRO A 262 -13.61 -17.37 -14.59
C PRO A 262 -13.43 -18.82 -15.06
N GLY A 263 -12.43 -19.53 -14.56
CA GLY A 263 -12.07 -20.88 -15.04
C GLY A 263 -12.40 -22.03 -14.07
N GLY A 264 -12.94 -21.73 -12.87
CA GLY A 264 -13.31 -22.78 -11.92
C GLY A 264 -13.63 -22.23 -10.53
N VAL A 265 -14.03 -23.11 -9.63
CA VAL A 265 -14.32 -22.80 -8.21
C VAL A 265 -13.12 -23.21 -7.36
N VAL A 266 -12.59 -22.27 -6.56
CA VAL A 266 -11.59 -22.59 -5.56
C VAL A 266 -12.27 -22.74 -4.21
N ARG A 267 -12.23 -23.96 -3.65
CA ARG A 267 -12.81 -24.28 -2.35
C ARG A 267 -11.74 -24.18 -1.27
N ALA A 268 -11.98 -23.40 -0.24
CA ALA A 268 -11.02 -23.14 0.82
C ALA A 268 -11.63 -23.30 2.21
N LYS A 269 -10.88 -23.85 3.16
CA LYS A 269 -11.24 -23.88 4.58
C LYS A 269 -11.04 -22.52 5.25
N ARG A 270 -10.09 -21.74 4.78
CA ARG A 270 -9.68 -20.44 5.33
C ARG A 270 -9.36 -19.47 4.19
N VAL A 271 -9.73 -18.21 4.36
CA VAL A 271 -9.49 -17.16 3.35
C VAL A 271 -8.83 -15.95 3.98
N VAL A 272 -7.84 -15.42 3.29
CA VAL A 272 -7.16 -14.15 3.63
C VAL A 272 -7.41 -13.14 2.52
N VAL A 273 -7.92 -11.96 2.86
CA VAL A 273 -8.17 -10.87 1.91
C VAL A 273 -7.08 -9.83 2.04
N CYS A 274 -6.27 -9.68 0.97
CA CYS A 274 -5.11 -8.77 0.87
C CYS A 274 -5.21 -7.84 -0.35
N THR A 275 -6.42 -7.41 -0.70
CA THR A 275 -6.70 -6.68 -1.95
C THR A 275 -6.45 -5.18 -1.87
N GLY A 276 -6.14 -4.64 -0.68
CA GLY A 276 -5.75 -3.25 -0.47
C GLY A 276 -6.71 -2.24 -1.09
N GLY A 277 -6.18 -1.19 -1.70
CA GLY A 277 -6.94 -0.15 -2.39
C GLY A 277 -7.73 -0.61 -3.62
N TYR A 278 -7.54 -1.87 -4.04
CA TYR A 278 -8.23 -2.49 -5.18
C TYR A 278 -9.34 -3.45 -4.74
N THR A 279 -9.79 -3.35 -3.49
CA THR A 279 -10.89 -4.14 -2.94
C THR A 279 -12.20 -3.78 -3.63
N GLY A 280 -12.72 -4.69 -4.42
CA GLY A 280 -14.00 -4.52 -5.12
C GLY A 280 -15.19 -4.48 -4.15
N GLN A 281 -16.13 -3.56 -4.37
CA GLN A 281 -17.31 -3.37 -3.50
C GLN A 281 -18.24 -4.59 -3.44
N ARG A 282 -18.16 -5.48 -4.44
CA ARG A 282 -19.01 -6.67 -4.55
C ARG A 282 -18.32 -7.97 -4.13
N MET A 283 -17.02 -7.92 -3.82
CA MET A 283 -16.25 -9.13 -3.49
C MET A 283 -16.80 -9.81 -2.23
N THR A 284 -17.07 -9.03 -1.18
CA THR A 284 -17.67 -9.50 0.05
C THR A 284 -18.49 -8.38 0.72
N PRO A 285 -19.72 -8.68 1.21
CA PRO A 285 -20.56 -7.68 1.88
C PRO A 285 -19.87 -7.03 3.08
N ILE A 286 -19.02 -7.77 3.79
CA ILE A 286 -18.35 -7.28 5.00
C ILE A 286 -17.34 -6.15 4.72
N LEU A 287 -16.82 -6.03 3.50
CA LEU A 287 -15.89 -4.98 3.10
C LEU A 287 -16.57 -3.81 2.39
N LYS A 288 -17.83 -3.97 2.02
CA LYS A 288 -18.57 -2.93 1.30
C LYS A 288 -18.55 -1.61 2.08
N ASN A 289 -18.06 -0.56 1.43
CA ASN A 289 -17.98 0.80 1.98
C ASN A 289 -17.14 0.97 3.27
N LYS A 290 -16.26 0.03 3.62
CA LYS A 290 -15.46 0.11 4.86
C LYS A 290 -14.09 0.72 4.67
N LEU A 291 -13.58 0.76 3.45
CA LEU A 291 -12.34 1.43 3.09
C LEU A 291 -12.62 2.64 2.21
N LEU A 292 -11.78 3.65 2.32
CA LEU A 292 -11.74 4.76 1.38
C LEU A 292 -10.49 4.61 0.50
N PRO A 293 -10.64 4.17 -0.75
CA PRO A 293 -9.53 4.21 -1.69
C PRO A 293 -9.26 5.67 -2.09
N ILE A 294 -8.01 6.08 -1.93
CA ILE A 294 -7.50 7.40 -2.34
C ILE A 294 -6.41 7.24 -3.38
N LEU A 295 -6.32 8.17 -4.32
CA LEU A 295 -5.31 8.15 -5.37
C LEU A 295 -4.00 8.81 -4.95
N SER A 296 -2.89 8.23 -5.41
CA SER A 296 -1.56 8.83 -5.38
C SER A 296 -0.99 8.84 -6.79
N ASN A 297 -0.58 10.01 -7.26
CA ASN A 297 0.07 10.22 -8.55
C ASN A 297 1.59 10.20 -8.37
N SER A 298 2.31 9.65 -9.33
CA SER A 298 3.77 9.61 -9.38
C SER A 298 4.28 9.97 -10.76
N VAL A 299 5.42 10.63 -10.80
CA VAL A 299 6.19 10.90 -12.03
C VAL A 299 7.64 10.47 -11.84
N VAL A 300 8.29 10.15 -12.96
CA VAL A 300 9.74 9.94 -13.03
C VAL A 300 10.27 10.71 -14.24
N THR A 301 11.31 11.52 -14.01
CA THR A 301 11.96 12.32 -15.05
C THR A 301 12.75 11.42 -16.03
N ARG A 302 13.23 12.02 -17.16
CA ARG A 302 14.37 11.43 -17.85
C ARG A 302 15.59 11.35 -16.90
N PRO A 303 16.65 10.59 -17.23
CA PRO A 303 17.89 10.66 -16.47
C PRO A 303 18.41 12.10 -16.39
N LEU A 304 18.87 12.51 -15.22
CA LEU A 304 19.54 13.78 -15.01
C LEU A 304 20.91 13.71 -15.69
N THR A 305 21.31 14.80 -16.32
CA THR A 305 22.67 14.99 -16.84
C THR A 305 23.64 15.24 -15.67
N ASP A 306 24.94 15.08 -15.91
CA ASP A 306 25.97 15.37 -14.90
C ASP A 306 25.90 16.83 -14.43
N ALA A 307 25.57 17.76 -15.33
CA ALA A 307 25.36 19.16 -14.99
C ALA A 307 24.17 19.39 -14.06
N GLU A 308 23.06 18.68 -14.30
CA GLU A 308 21.86 18.74 -13.45
C GLU A 308 22.09 18.06 -12.10
N LEU A 309 22.76 16.90 -12.07
CA LEU A 309 23.17 16.23 -10.83
C LEU A 309 24.05 17.14 -9.98
N LYS A 310 25.02 17.80 -10.60
CA LYS A 310 25.88 18.78 -9.93
C LYS A 310 25.08 20.01 -9.45
N ALA A 311 24.16 20.52 -10.26
CA ALA A 311 23.37 21.71 -9.92
C ALA A 311 22.30 21.44 -8.83
N THR A 312 21.81 20.22 -8.70
CA THR A 312 20.88 19.79 -7.65
C THR A 312 21.57 19.15 -6.46
N ASN A 313 22.89 18.91 -6.59
CA ASN A 313 23.75 18.36 -5.54
C ASN A 313 23.24 17.04 -4.93
N PHE A 314 22.54 16.19 -5.71
CA PHE A 314 22.13 14.88 -5.22
C PHE A 314 23.34 13.99 -4.92
N LYS A 315 23.51 13.63 -3.65
CA LYS A 315 24.62 12.79 -3.15
C LYS A 315 24.16 11.39 -2.74
N SER A 316 22.86 11.15 -2.70
CA SER A 316 22.30 9.94 -2.11
C SER A 316 20.96 9.58 -2.74
N GLN A 317 20.60 8.30 -2.68
CA GLN A 317 19.25 7.79 -3.01
C GLN A 317 18.31 7.81 -1.80
N THR A 318 18.73 8.41 -0.68
CA THR A 318 17.87 8.63 0.49
C THR A 318 16.59 9.30 0.04
N PHE A 319 15.47 8.74 0.44
CA PHE A 319 14.18 9.31 0.06
C PHE A 319 13.76 10.41 1.04
N LEU A 320 13.03 11.37 0.49
CA LEU A 320 12.53 12.52 1.22
C LEU A 320 11.00 12.55 1.18
N THR A 321 10.39 13.01 2.27
CA THR A 321 8.97 13.39 2.29
C THR A 321 8.84 14.76 2.95
N ASP A 322 7.87 15.57 2.52
CA ASP A 322 7.66 16.87 3.16
C ASP A 322 6.49 16.85 4.18
N THR A 323 6.38 17.93 4.92
CA THR A 323 5.38 18.09 5.99
C THR A 323 4.01 18.54 5.49
N ARG A 324 3.76 18.62 4.18
CA ARG A 324 2.41 18.87 3.65
C ARG A 324 1.46 17.73 4.03
N THR A 325 0.21 18.05 4.20
CA THR A 325 -0.84 17.04 4.39
C THR A 325 -1.01 16.20 3.13
N LEU A 326 -1.02 16.86 1.96
CA LEU A 326 -0.91 16.24 0.63
C LEU A 326 0.57 16.18 0.23
N ARG A 327 1.38 15.53 1.07
CA ARG A 327 2.83 15.51 1.00
C ARG A 327 3.39 15.11 -0.34
N PHE A 328 4.48 15.75 -0.73
CA PHE A 328 5.36 15.24 -1.74
C PHE A 328 6.32 14.21 -1.13
N TYR A 329 6.55 13.12 -1.87
CA TYR A 329 7.58 12.13 -1.59
C TYR A 329 8.45 11.97 -2.83
N TYR A 330 9.76 11.96 -2.65
CA TYR A 330 10.70 12.00 -3.78
C TYR A 330 12.02 11.35 -3.40
N ARG A 331 12.76 10.94 -4.44
CA ARG A 331 14.14 10.42 -4.33
C ARG A 331 14.82 10.35 -5.69
N LEU A 332 16.15 10.36 -5.68
CA LEU A 332 16.94 9.95 -6.83
C LEU A 332 16.86 8.41 -6.97
N LEU A 333 16.68 7.93 -8.19
CA LEU A 333 16.68 6.51 -8.54
C LEU A 333 18.08 6.06 -8.98
N PRO A 334 18.37 4.73 -8.98
CA PRO A 334 19.71 4.23 -9.33
C PRO A 334 20.24 4.63 -10.71
N ASP A 335 19.35 4.94 -11.66
CA ASP A 335 19.66 5.37 -13.02
C ASP A 335 19.64 6.92 -13.18
N ASN A 336 19.86 7.63 -12.08
CA ASN A 336 19.89 9.10 -12.02
C ASN A 336 18.59 9.80 -12.42
N ARG A 337 17.46 9.16 -12.30
CA ARG A 337 16.14 9.78 -12.51
C ARG A 337 15.59 10.32 -11.19
N LEU A 338 14.88 11.42 -11.22
CA LEU A 338 14.13 11.90 -10.06
C LEU A 338 12.72 11.34 -10.10
N GLN A 339 12.35 10.59 -9.07
CA GLN A 339 10.97 10.23 -8.78
C GLN A 339 10.35 11.26 -7.84
N LEU A 340 9.13 11.71 -8.15
CA LEU A 340 8.31 12.52 -7.23
C LEU A 340 6.86 12.10 -7.33
N GLY A 341 6.16 12.07 -6.19
CA GLY A 341 4.73 11.76 -6.15
C GLY A 341 3.99 12.53 -5.07
N SER A 342 2.67 12.58 -5.20
CA SER A 342 1.77 13.21 -4.24
C SER A 342 0.35 12.68 -4.43
N ARG A 343 -0.54 13.08 -3.53
CA ARG A 343 -1.99 12.88 -3.66
C ARG A 343 -2.61 14.14 -4.24
N SER A 344 -3.16 14.04 -5.45
CA SER A 344 -3.80 15.17 -6.12
C SER A 344 -5.13 14.80 -6.76
N ALA A 345 -5.19 13.67 -7.45
CA ALA A 345 -6.40 13.18 -8.08
C ALA A 345 -7.36 12.50 -7.09
N ILE A 346 -8.64 12.46 -7.44
CA ILE A 346 -9.71 11.94 -6.58
C ILE A 346 -10.35 10.68 -7.17
N SER A 347 -10.45 10.58 -8.49
CA SER A 347 -10.98 9.41 -9.22
C SER A 347 -10.04 9.01 -10.35
N GLY A 348 -10.22 7.80 -10.91
CA GLY A 348 -9.43 7.34 -12.05
C GLY A 348 -9.56 8.29 -13.25
N ALA A 349 -10.78 8.71 -13.58
CA ALA A 349 -11.03 9.67 -14.65
C ALA A 349 -10.40 11.05 -14.39
N ASP A 350 -10.36 11.49 -13.13
CA ASP A 350 -9.70 12.73 -12.73
C ASP A 350 -8.17 12.63 -12.87
N ALA A 351 -7.61 11.45 -12.59
CA ALA A 351 -6.16 11.24 -12.59
C ALA A 351 -5.48 11.45 -13.95
N GLU A 352 -6.22 11.30 -15.04
CA GLU A 352 -5.72 11.55 -16.40
C GLU A 352 -5.60 13.04 -16.77
N ARG A 353 -6.15 13.94 -15.95
CA ARG A 353 -6.12 15.37 -16.26
C ARG A 353 -4.68 15.92 -16.23
N PRO A 354 -4.26 16.71 -17.22
CA PRO A 354 -2.92 17.30 -17.28
C PRO A 354 -2.54 18.11 -16.04
N ALA A 355 -3.53 18.63 -15.30
CA ALA A 355 -3.31 19.40 -14.09
C ALA A 355 -2.53 18.64 -13.00
N HIS A 356 -2.72 17.32 -12.89
CA HIS A 356 -2.02 16.50 -11.90
C HIS A 356 -0.56 16.27 -12.28
N LEU A 357 -0.27 16.07 -13.58
CA LEU A 357 1.09 16.00 -14.09
C LEU A 357 1.80 17.34 -13.88
N LYS A 358 1.12 18.46 -14.26
CA LYS A 358 1.66 19.81 -14.07
C LYS A 358 1.98 20.10 -12.61
N LEU A 359 1.11 19.74 -11.66
CA LEU A 359 1.35 19.93 -10.23
C LEU A 359 2.63 19.25 -9.77
N LEU A 360 2.92 18.05 -10.25
CA LEU A 360 4.13 17.30 -9.89
C LEU A 360 5.38 17.90 -10.58
N ALA A 361 5.26 18.32 -11.83
CA ALA A 361 6.36 19.01 -12.54
C ALA A 361 6.68 20.37 -11.91
N ASP A 362 5.67 21.15 -11.52
CA ASP A 362 5.84 22.42 -10.80
C ASP A 362 6.50 22.20 -9.42
N ALA A 363 6.16 21.10 -8.73
CA ALA A 363 6.80 20.74 -7.48
C ALA A 363 8.28 20.38 -7.65
N ILE A 364 8.65 19.69 -8.74
CA ILE A 364 10.06 19.44 -9.09
C ILE A 364 10.78 20.76 -9.30
N ALA A 365 10.23 21.68 -10.10
CA ALA A 365 10.82 22.98 -10.39
C ALA A 365 10.98 23.85 -9.13
N ARG A 366 10.01 23.81 -8.22
CA ARG A 366 10.06 24.53 -6.95
C ARG A 366 11.13 23.99 -6.01
N LYS A 367 11.19 22.65 -5.87
CA LYS A 367 12.16 21.99 -4.99
C LYS A 367 13.58 22.04 -5.56
N PHE A 368 13.70 21.88 -6.86
CA PHE A 368 14.98 21.83 -7.59
C PHE A 368 14.91 22.74 -8.82
N PRO A 369 15.08 24.06 -8.67
CA PRO A 369 14.99 25.02 -9.79
C PRO A 369 15.82 24.67 -11.03
N PRO A 370 17.03 24.07 -10.91
CA PRO A 370 17.78 23.61 -12.08
C PRO A 370 17.06 22.55 -12.94
N LEU A 371 16.02 21.90 -12.42
CA LEU A 371 15.21 20.91 -13.13
C LEU A 371 13.89 21.49 -13.68
N ALA A 372 13.73 22.82 -13.70
CA ALA A 372 12.53 23.43 -14.27
C ALA A 372 12.36 23.03 -15.74
N GLY A 373 11.19 22.50 -16.08
CA GLY A 373 10.90 22.04 -17.45
C GLY A 373 11.53 20.70 -17.84
N ILE A 374 12.12 19.95 -16.89
CA ILE A 374 12.69 18.63 -17.21
C ILE A 374 11.63 17.70 -17.79
N PRO A 375 11.91 16.95 -18.87
CA PRO A 375 10.99 15.96 -19.42
C PRO A 375 10.62 14.87 -18.42
N ILE A 376 9.34 14.53 -18.38
CA ILE A 376 8.79 13.43 -17.60
C ILE A 376 8.62 12.23 -18.53
N ASP A 377 9.39 11.16 -18.27
CA ASP A 377 9.32 9.93 -19.06
C ASP A 377 8.18 9.00 -18.60
N TYR A 378 7.87 9.00 -17.30
CA TYR A 378 6.85 8.13 -16.73
C TYR A 378 5.90 8.91 -15.83
N SER A 379 4.60 8.65 -16.00
CA SER A 379 3.53 9.18 -15.14
C SER A 379 2.50 8.10 -14.91
N TRP A 380 2.16 7.84 -13.65
CA TRP A 380 1.16 6.84 -13.28
C TRP A 380 0.50 7.19 -11.95
N TRP A 381 -0.53 6.42 -11.60
CA TRP A 381 -1.20 6.51 -10.31
C TRP A 381 -1.60 5.15 -9.76
N GLY A 382 -1.85 5.11 -8.47
CA GLY A 382 -2.28 3.92 -7.76
C GLY A 382 -3.23 4.23 -6.62
N TRP A 383 -4.09 3.27 -6.35
CA TRP A 383 -5.04 3.34 -5.25
C TRP A 383 -4.40 2.88 -3.94
N VAL A 384 -4.61 3.66 -2.90
CA VAL A 384 -4.19 3.41 -1.53
C VAL A 384 -5.44 3.23 -0.68
N ASP A 385 -5.49 2.19 0.12
CA ASP A 385 -6.58 1.93 1.05
C ASP A 385 -6.41 2.70 2.36
N VAL A 386 -7.46 3.39 2.77
CA VAL A 386 -7.50 4.11 4.05
C VAL A 386 -8.66 3.59 4.88
N SER A 387 -8.35 3.15 6.11
CA SER A 387 -9.35 2.83 7.13
C SER A 387 -9.87 4.09 7.81
N HIS A 388 -10.95 4.00 8.58
CA HIS A 388 -11.60 5.14 9.22
C HIS A 388 -10.71 5.92 10.18
N ASP A 389 -9.75 5.28 10.81
CA ASP A 389 -8.81 5.90 11.76
C ASP A 389 -7.38 5.98 11.22
N MET A 390 -7.21 5.71 9.92
CA MET A 390 -5.94 5.79 9.20
C MET A 390 -4.86 4.80 9.69
N MET A 391 -5.26 3.71 10.35
CA MET A 391 -4.37 2.63 10.79
C MET A 391 -4.72 1.32 10.05
N PRO A 392 -3.74 0.43 9.81
CA PRO A 392 -4.02 -0.86 9.19
C PRO A 392 -4.90 -1.74 10.05
N ARG A 393 -5.53 -2.72 9.41
CA ARG A 393 -6.38 -3.73 10.03
C ARG A 393 -6.01 -5.13 9.59
N LEU A 394 -5.52 -5.91 10.55
CA LEU A 394 -5.20 -7.31 10.38
C LEU A 394 -6.18 -8.12 11.26
N THR A 395 -7.41 -8.24 10.79
CA THR A 395 -8.54 -8.66 11.63
C THR A 395 -9.28 -9.87 11.07
N ARG A 396 -10.00 -10.54 11.93
CA ARG A 396 -11.05 -11.51 11.60
C ARG A 396 -12.38 -10.89 12.04
N PRO A 397 -13.05 -10.13 11.15
CA PRO A 397 -14.19 -9.30 11.56
C PRO A 397 -15.43 -10.09 11.98
N ASP A 398 -15.61 -11.29 11.46
CA ASP A 398 -16.66 -12.22 11.86
C ASP A 398 -16.01 -13.48 12.46
N PRO A 399 -16.11 -13.70 13.78
CA PRO A 399 -15.50 -14.85 14.43
C PRO A 399 -16.17 -16.19 14.04
N THR A 400 -17.34 -16.17 13.45
CA THR A 400 -18.02 -17.38 12.95
C THR A 400 -17.48 -17.83 11.59
N GLN A 401 -16.80 -16.93 10.85
CA GLN A 401 -16.23 -17.21 9.55
C GLN A 401 -14.70 -17.35 9.63
N THR A 402 -14.12 -18.24 8.85
CA THR A 402 -12.67 -18.42 8.74
C THR A 402 -12.06 -17.48 7.69
N VAL A 403 -12.34 -16.18 7.85
CA VAL A 403 -11.94 -15.11 6.92
C VAL A 403 -11.18 -14.03 7.67
N TRP A 404 -9.97 -13.75 7.23
CA TRP A 404 -9.10 -12.68 7.76
C TRP A 404 -8.86 -11.59 6.72
N HIS A 405 -8.65 -10.38 7.18
CA HIS A 405 -8.36 -9.22 6.34
C HIS A 405 -7.02 -8.60 6.75
N ALA A 406 -6.22 -8.21 5.77
CA ALA A 406 -5.00 -7.42 5.95
C ALA A 406 -5.06 -6.21 4.99
N LEU A 407 -5.58 -5.09 5.48
CA LEU A 407 -6.00 -3.93 4.68
C LEU A 407 -5.78 -2.61 5.45
N GLY A 408 -5.90 -1.46 4.77
CA GLY A 408 -6.03 -0.15 5.41
C GLY A 408 -4.72 0.55 5.74
N TYR A 409 -3.66 0.35 4.97
CA TYR A 409 -2.30 0.88 5.27
C TYR A 409 -2.15 2.40 5.20
N GLY A 410 -3.09 3.13 4.61
CA GLY A 410 -3.07 4.60 4.58
C GLY A 410 -1.92 5.22 3.80
N GLY A 411 -1.22 4.46 2.96
CA GLY A 411 -0.05 4.91 2.18
C GLY A 411 1.31 4.58 2.80
N ASN A 412 1.38 4.00 4.00
CA ASN A 412 2.62 3.53 4.64
C ASN A 412 2.65 2.00 4.71
N GLY A 413 2.43 1.34 3.57
CA GLY A 413 2.37 -0.11 3.48
C GLY A 413 3.63 -0.77 2.94
N VAL A 414 4.61 -0.04 2.38
CA VAL A 414 5.78 -0.63 1.70
C VAL A 414 6.56 -1.56 2.64
N SER A 415 6.91 -1.09 3.81
CA SER A 415 7.61 -1.91 4.82
C SER A 415 6.67 -2.82 5.59
N PHE A 416 5.55 -2.29 6.09
CA PHE A 416 4.70 -3.02 7.02
C PHE A 416 3.88 -4.15 6.37
N SER A 417 3.68 -4.14 5.05
CA SER A 417 2.92 -5.18 4.33
C SER A 417 3.50 -6.59 4.49
N THR A 418 4.84 -6.70 4.59
CA THR A 418 5.50 -7.99 4.80
C THR A 418 5.24 -8.54 6.19
N TRP A 419 5.32 -7.69 7.20
CA TRP A 419 5.00 -8.05 8.57
C TRP A 419 3.51 -8.35 8.76
N ALA A 420 2.66 -7.58 8.10
CA ALA A 420 1.22 -7.84 8.06
C ALA A 420 0.94 -9.24 7.50
N GLY A 421 1.61 -9.64 6.42
CA GLY A 421 1.53 -11.00 5.87
C GLY A 421 1.96 -12.06 6.90
N LYS A 422 3.08 -11.84 7.61
CA LYS A 422 3.56 -12.75 8.66
C LYS A 422 2.56 -12.88 9.81
N ARG A 423 2.05 -11.78 10.31
CA ARG A 423 1.09 -11.78 11.42
C ARG A 423 -0.25 -12.40 11.03
N ILE A 424 -0.72 -12.15 9.81
CA ILE A 424 -1.96 -12.78 9.35
C ILE A 424 -1.77 -14.29 9.14
N ALA A 425 -0.61 -14.74 8.64
CA ALA A 425 -0.27 -16.15 8.54
C ALA A 425 -0.29 -16.83 9.91
N GLN A 426 0.29 -16.20 10.93
CA GLN A 426 0.24 -16.68 12.32
C GLN A 426 -1.20 -16.83 12.83
N ARG A 427 -2.07 -15.86 12.56
CA ARG A 427 -3.49 -15.92 12.95
C ARG A 427 -4.25 -17.02 12.20
N VAL A 428 -4.02 -17.14 10.91
CA VAL A 428 -4.65 -18.18 10.06
C VAL A 428 -4.23 -19.59 10.50
N ALA A 429 -2.99 -19.74 10.96
CA ALA A 429 -2.48 -20.99 11.52
C ALA A 429 -2.96 -21.26 12.96
N GLY A 430 -3.76 -20.35 13.57
CA GLY A 430 -4.28 -20.50 14.94
C GLY A 430 -3.21 -20.32 16.02
N LYS A 431 -2.13 -19.62 15.71
CA LYS A 431 -1.00 -19.36 16.62
C LYS A 431 -1.07 -17.99 17.30
N ASP A 432 -2.21 -17.32 17.28
CA ASP A 432 -2.45 -15.99 17.90
C ASP A 432 -3.06 -16.09 19.31
N GLN A 433 -3.56 -17.24 19.72
CA GLN A 433 -4.23 -17.41 21.01
C GLN A 433 -3.27 -17.12 22.18
N GLY A 434 -3.75 -16.33 23.14
CA GLY A 434 -3.00 -15.97 24.35
C GLY A 434 -1.86 -14.97 24.13
N GLN A 435 -1.60 -14.53 22.91
CA GLN A 435 -0.54 -13.56 22.63
C GLN A 435 -1.03 -12.12 22.73
N ALA A 436 -0.46 -11.34 23.67
CA ALA A 436 -0.86 -9.97 23.96
C ALA A 436 -0.72 -9.01 22.77
N VAL A 437 0.16 -9.29 21.81
CA VAL A 437 0.35 -8.48 20.60
C VAL A 437 -0.92 -8.35 19.78
N PHE A 438 -1.76 -9.40 19.74
CA PHE A 438 -3.00 -9.39 18.98
C PHE A 438 -4.15 -8.59 19.64
N GLN A 439 -3.90 -8.02 20.82
CA GLN A 439 -4.79 -7.04 21.47
C GLN A 439 -4.49 -5.60 20.99
N LEU A 440 -3.40 -5.37 20.27
CA LEU A 440 -3.09 -4.05 19.73
C LEU A 440 -4.16 -3.57 18.73
N PRO A 441 -4.41 -2.25 18.63
CA PRO A 441 -5.48 -1.68 17.81
C PRO A 441 -5.47 -2.14 16.34
N ILE A 442 -4.31 -2.40 15.77
CA ILE A 442 -4.19 -2.89 14.37
C ILE A 442 -4.74 -4.31 14.18
N TYR A 443 -4.87 -5.09 15.24
CA TYR A 443 -5.37 -6.48 15.23
C TYR A 443 -6.77 -6.63 15.84
N SER A 444 -7.13 -5.77 16.79
CA SER A 444 -8.35 -5.90 17.58
C SER A 444 -9.45 -4.89 17.21
N SER A 445 -9.09 -3.72 16.68
CA SER A 445 -10.10 -2.73 16.30
C SER A 445 -10.88 -3.15 15.06
N PRO A 446 -12.19 -2.86 15.01
CA PRO A 446 -13.02 -3.20 13.87
C PRO A 446 -12.64 -2.38 12.63
N LEU A 447 -12.95 -2.90 11.45
CA LEU A 447 -12.92 -2.13 10.19
C LEU A 447 -13.99 -1.05 10.14
N GLU A 448 -14.98 -1.14 11.01
CA GLU A 448 -16.16 -0.30 10.97
C GLU A 448 -15.90 1.11 11.48
N TYR A 449 -16.46 2.10 10.77
CA TYR A 449 -16.56 3.45 11.29
C TYR A 449 -17.34 3.49 12.60
N PRO A 450 -16.97 4.34 13.57
CA PRO A 450 -17.80 4.63 14.73
C PRO A 450 -19.22 5.01 14.33
N ASN A 451 -20.19 4.80 15.22
CA ASN A 451 -21.61 5.01 14.95
C ASN A 451 -21.94 6.39 14.35
N PHE A 452 -21.22 7.43 14.75
CA PHE A 452 -21.36 8.77 14.24
C PHE A 452 -21.11 8.88 12.72
N PHE A 453 -20.21 8.07 12.17
CA PHE A 453 -19.88 8.05 10.74
C PHE A 453 -20.63 6.97 9.95
N LYS A 454 -21.58 6.23 10.56
CA LYS A 454 -22.38 5.21 9.85
C LYS A 454 -23.13 5.81 8.67
N LEU A 455 -23.50 7.07 8.75
CA LEU A 455 -24.18 7.79 7.66
C LEU A 455 -23.33 7.82 6.38
N PHE A 456 -22.01 8.02 6.48
CA PHE A 456 -21.09 8.01 5.33
C PHE A 456 -20.91 6.65 4.67
N ARG A 457 -21.38 5.57 5.32
CA ARG A 457 -21.39 4.21 4.78
C ARG A 457 -22.67 3.87 4.01
N SER A 458 -23.72 4.66 4.18
CA SER A 458 -24.97 4.41 3.49
C SER A 458 -24.76 4.47 1.98
N GLU A 459 -25.41 3.57 1.24
CA GLU A 459 -25.38 3.58 -0.23
C GLU A 459 -25.87 4.92 -0.81
N ALA A 460 -26.81 5.55 -0.13
CA ALA A 460 -27.33 6.85 -0.51
C ALA A 460 -26.28 7.98 -0.47
N LEU A 461 -25.30 7.90 0.45
CA LEU A 461 -24.25 8.90 0.58
C LEU A 461 -22.92 8.48 -0.08
N ALA A 462 -22.80 7.25 -0.58
CA ALA A 462 -21.60 6.78 -1.27
C ALA A 462 -21.16 7.69 -2.43
N PRO A 463 -22.06 8.24 -3.29
CA PRO A 463 -21.69 9.20 -4.33
C PRO A 463 -21.08 10.50 -3.80
N PHE A 464 -21.44 10.91 -2.60
CA PHE A 464 -20.95 12.16 -2.00
C PHE A 464 -19.55 12.04 -1.37
N ARG A 465 -18.99 10.83 -1.25
CA ARG A 465 -17.64 10.64 -0.69
C ARG A 465 -16.56 11.33 -1.52
N ARG A 466 -16.66 11.26 -2.84
CA ARG A 466 -15.69 11.93 -3.75
C ARG A 466 -15.82 13.44 -3.65
N LEU A 467 -17.05 13.95 -3.52
CA LEU A 467 -17.31 15.37 -3.30
C LEU A 467 -16.72 15.83 -1.95
N GLY A 468 -16.97 15.09 -0.87
CA GLY A 468 -16.37 15.36 0.44
C GLY A 468 -14.83 15.32 0.40
N GLN A 469 -14.25 14.36 -0.30
CA GLN A 469 -12.80 14.26 -0.52
C GLN A 469 -12.27 15.48 -1.29
N HIS A 470 -13.01 15.99 -2.28
CA HIS A 470 -12.63 17.17 -3.04
C HIS A 470 -12.53 18.43 -2.15
N PHE A 471 -13.54 18.66 -1.30
CA PHE A 471 -13.51 19.77 -0.34
C PHE A 471 -12.38 19.61 0.69
N LEU A 472 -12.16 18.38 1.18
CA LEU A 472 -11.08 18.09 2.11
C LEU A 472 -9.70 18.34 1.49
N TYR A 473 -9.49 17.98 0.22
CA TYR A 473 -8.22 18.22 -0.47
C TYR A 473 -7.99 19.72 -0.71
N LYS A 474 -9.02 20.50 -1.05
CA LYS A 474 -8.91 21.95 -1.13
C LYS A 474 -8.56 22.59 0.22
N TRP A 475 -9.18 22.10 1.29
CA TRP A 475 -8.86 22.52 2.66
C TRP A 475 -7.41 22.20 3.02
N TYR A 476 -6.92 20.98 2.75
CA TYR A 476 -5.54 20.60 2.99
C TYR A 476 -4.57 21.45 2.17
N TRP A 477 -4.89 21.69 0.90
CA TRP A 477 -4.08 22.55 0.06
C TRP A 477 -3.97 23.97 0.65
N MET A 478 -5.08 24.57 1.09
CA MET A 478 -5.04 25.89 1.76
C MET A 478 -4.18 25.86 3.02
N GLN A 479 -4.25 24.80 3.85
CA GLN A 479 -3.43 24.66 5.05
C GLN A 479 -1.95 24.45 4.73
N ASP A 480 -1.63 23.84 3.61
CA ASP A 480 -0.25 23.51 3.22
C ASP A 480 0.44 24.69 2.51
N GLU A 481 -0.29 25.52 1.76
CA GLU A 481 0.31 26.55 0.89
C GLU A 481 0.03 28.00 1.36
N LEU A 482 -0.98 28.22 2.21
CA LEU A 482 -1.29 29.53 2.82
C LEU A 482 -0.92 29.54 4.32
#